data_5e31f07c238f41dfb37901a5cb1f3be8
#
_entry.id   5e31f07c238f41dfb37901a5cb1f3be8
#
_cell.length_a   1.000
_cell.length_b   1.000
_cell.length_c   1.000
_cell.angle_alpha   90.00
_cell.angle_beta   90.00
_cell.angle_gamma   90.00
#
_symmetry.space_group_name_H-M   'P 1'
#
loop_
_entity.id
_entity.type
_entity.pdbx_description
1 polymer ?
#
loop_
_entity_poly.entity_id
_entity_poly.type
_entity_poly.pdbx_seq_one_letter_code
_entity_poly.pdbx_strand_id
1 'polypeptide(L)'
;MDIVSKPNNDRHFLSFSRKLFLSVISLFLIFAACFIAYQYQREKEYKVELLDTQLQDYNDRLHQELRYLPDSLWTSMLDSYISKHVNKELRVTVVDLQGNVLFDSSQNGSHELDNHIKRPEVQKALKAGKGYDLRRISETTGRTYFYSATVYKDCIIRSALPYNVNLMNNLAADPHYIWFTVIVSLLLIFIFYKFTSK
;
A
#
# COMPACT_ATOMS: atom_id res chain seq x y z
N MET A 1 57.59 -0.52 55.45
CA MET A 1 57.80 -1.26 54.18
C MET A 1 56.45 -1.30 53.50
N ASP A 2 56.07 -0.18 52.87
CA ASP A 2 54.75 0.06 52.29
C ASP A 2 54.78 -0.34 50.84
N ILE A 3 54.02 -1.41 50.51
CA ILE A 3 53.83 -1.85 49.12
C ILE A 3 52.69 -1.02 48.56
N VAL A 4 53.04 0.09 47.87
CA VAL A 4 52.09 0.89 47.09
C VAL A 4 51.68 0.05 45.88
N SER A 5 50.47 -0.50 45.92
CA SER A 5 49.84 -1.16 44.77
C SER A 5 49.50 -0.10 43.71
N LYS A 6 50.19 -0.18 42.58
CA LYS A 6 49.95 0.61 41.37
C LYS A 6 48.56 0.30 40.85
N PRO A 7 47.66 1.29 40.59
CA PRO A 7 46.38 1.02 39.98
C PRO A 7 46.61 0.54 38.52
N ASN A 8 46.17 -0.66 38.24
CA ASN A 8 46.17 -1.24 36.89
C ASN A 8 45.10 -0.49 36.04
N ASN A 9 45.49 0.52 35.36
CA ASN A 9 44.62 1.33 34.50
C ASN A 9 44.75 0.78 33.05
N ASP A 10 44.41 -0.47 32.84
CA ASP A 10 44.34 -1.11 31.52
C ASP A 10 43.09 -0.56 30.79
N ARG A 11 43.14 0.69 30.37
CA ARG A 11 42.28 1.17 29.32
C ARG A 11 42.75 0.49 28.04
N HIS A 12 42.05 -0.57 27.64
CA HIS A 12 42.21 -1.20 26.31
C HIS A 12 41.92 -0.16 25.22
N PHE A 13 42.95 0.62 24.87
CA PHE A 13 42.90 1.48 23.68
C PHE A 13 42.86 0.53 22.45
N LEU A 14 41.68 0.42 21.82
CA LEU A 14 41.57 -0.25 20.54
C LEU A 14 42.62 0.33 19.58
N SER A 15 43.36 -0.54 18.88
CA SER A 15 44.28 -0.14 17.80
C SER A 15 43.55 0.77 16.81
N PHE A 16 44.24 1.75 16.21
CA PHE A 16 43.70 2.66 15.21
C PHE A 16 42.95 1.90 14.10
N SER A 17 43.53 0.79 13.62
CA SER A 17 42.92 -0.09 12.61
C SER A 17 41.56 -0.66 13.06
N ARG A 18 41.43 -1.07 14.34
CA ARG A 18 40.15 -1.56 14.88
C ARG A 18 39.11 -0.45 15.03
N LYS A 19 39.53 0.76 15.41
CA LYS A 19 38.60 1.91 15.48
C LYS A 19 38.07 2.28 14.10
N LEU A 20 38.95 2.32 13.10
CA LEU A 20 38.59 2.57 11.70
C LEU A 20 37.64 1.49 11.18
N PHE A 21 37.95 0.23 11.41
CA PHE A 21 37.09 -0.90 11.06
C PHE A 21 35.70 -0.80 11.64
N LEU A 22 35.58 -0.56 12.96
CA LEU A 22 34.29 -0.41 13.64
C LEU A 22 33.51 0.82 13.12
N SER A 23 34.19 1.94 12.86
CA SER A 23 33.55 3.14 12.32
C SER A 23 32.93 2.89 10.93
N VAL A 24 33.69 2.25 10.02
CA VAL A 24 33.21 1.94 8.66
C VAL A 24 32.05 0.97 8.69
N ILE A 25 32.14 -0.12 9.50
CA ILE A 25 31.06 -1.07 9.64
C ILE A 25 29.80 -0.41 10.24
N SER A 26 29.97 0.41 11.28
CA SER A 26 28.84 1.11 11.91
C SER A 26 28.12 2.01 10.90
N LEU A 27 28.87 2.79 10.10
CA LEU A 27 28.29 3.64 9.05
C LEU A 27 27.55 2.81 8.01
N PHE A 28 28.13 1.69 7.60
CA PHE A 28 27.51 0.81 6.62
C PHE A 28 26.23 0.14 7.14
N LEU A 29 26.19 -0.30 8.40
CA LEU A 29 25.00 -0.87 9.03
C LEU A 29 23.88 0.16 9.17
N ILE A 30 24.21 1.41 9.51
CA ILE A 30 23.24 2.50 9.55
C ILE A 30 22.64 2.73 8.15
N PHE A 31 23.51 2.78 7.11
CA PHE A 31 23.04 2.93 5.74
C PHE A 31 22.13 1.77 5.33
N ALA A 32 22.50 0.52 5.62
CA ALA A 32 21.71 -0.66 5.30
C ALA A 32 20.33 -0.62 6.01
N ALA A 33 20.28 -0.22 7.28
CA ALA A 33 19.04 -0.07 8.01
C ALA A 33 18.13 1.03 7.40
N CYS A 34 18.69 2.18 7.06
CA CYS A 34 17.95 3.25 6.38
C CYS A 34 17.44 2.81 5.00
N PHE A 35 18.27 2.09 4.24
CA PHE A 35 17.88 1.55 2.93
C PHE A 35 16.73 0.56 3.04
N ILE A 36 16.78 -0.38 3.99
CA ILE A 36 15.70 -1.36 4.23
C ILE A 36 14.40 -0.62 4.61
N ALA A 37 14.46 0.36 5.51
CA ALA A 37 13.30 1.13 5.91
C ALA A 37 12.68 1.90 4.74
N TYR A 38 13.52 2.54 3.90
CA TYR A 38 13.09 3.25 2.71
C TYR A 38 12.42 2.30 1.69
N GLN A 39 13.06 1.17 1.39
CA GLN A 39 12.51 0.19 0.44
C GLN A 39 11.18 -0.41 0.92
N TYR A 40 11.07 -0.71 2.22
CA TYR A 40 9.83 -1.19 2.81
C TYR A 40 8.68 -0.20 2.58
N GLN A 41 8.92 1.07 2.84
CA GLN A 41 7.91 2.12 2.65
C GLN A 41 7.53 2.28 1.17
N ARG A 42 8.54 2.35 0.30
CA ARG A 42 8.35 2.51 -1.16
C ARG A 42 7.58 1.36 -1.77
N GLU A 43 7.89 0.14 -1.40
CA GLU A 43 7.19 -1.04 -1.93
C GLU A 43 5.72 -1.06 -1.50
N LYS A 44 5.45 -0.72 -0.24
CA LYS A 44 4.08 -0.62 0.26
C LYS A 44 3.27 0.44 -0.49
N GLU A 45 3.83 1.61 -0.70
CA GLU A 45 3.19 2.69 -1.48
C GLU A 45 2.94 2.24 -2.93
N TYR A 46 3.93 1.63 -3.57
CA TYR A 46 3.80 1.10 -4.94
C TYR A 46 2.69 0.07 -5.07
N LYS A 47 2.56 -0.88 -4.13
CA LYS A 47 1.50 -1.89 -4.16
C LYS A 47 0.11 -1.27 -3.99
N VAL A 48 -0.01 -0.23 -3.16
CA VAL A 48 -1.26 0.53 -3.01
C VAL A 48 -1.62 1.26 -4.30
N GLU A 49 -0.67 1.95 -4.93
CA GLU A 49 -0.85 2.62 -6.22
C GLU A 49 -1.22 1.64 -7.34
N LEU A 50 -0.56 0.48 -7.37
CA LEU A 50 -0.86 -0.56 -8.35
C LEU A 50 -2.29 -1.07 -8.20
N LEU A 51 -2.73 -1.32 -6.97
CA LEU A 51 -4.11 -1.75 -6.70
C LEU A 51 -5.12 -0.66 -7.11
N ASP A 52 -4.85 0.60 -6.77
CA ASP A 52 -5.70 1.73 -7.17
C ASP A 52 -5.80 1.83 -8.69
N THR A 53 -4.66 1.73 -9.40
CA THR A 53 -4.63 1.74 -10.87
C THR A 53 -5.46 0.60 -11.46
N GLN A 54 -5.36 -0.62 -10.91
CA GLN A 54 -6.15 -1.76 -11.37
C GLN A 54 -7.67 -1.54 -11.20
N LEU A 55 -8.07 -0.94 -10.06
CA LEU A 55 -9.48 -0.60 -9.83
C LEU A 55 -9.95 0.55 -10.72
N GLN A 56 -9.09 1.52 -11.01
CA GLN A 56 -9.40 2.60 -11.96
C GLN A 56 -9.57 2.06 -13.38
N ASP A 57 -8.69 1.18 -13.84
CA ASP A 57 -8.83 0.49 -15.14
C ASP A 57 -10.13 -0.31 -15.23
N TYR A 58 -10.54 -0.91 -14.10
CA TYR A 58 -11.82 -1.58 -14.02
C TYR A 58 -12.99 -0.58 -14.14
N ASN A 59 -12.93 0.54 -13.42
CA ASN A 59 -13.93 1.60 -13.51
C ASN A 59 -14.02 2.17 -14.94
N ASP A 60 -12.87 2.39 -15.60
CA ASP A 60 -12.81 2.92 -16.97
C ASP A 60 -13.49 1.97 -17.96
N ARG A 61 -13.23 0.65 -17.86
CA ARG A 61 -13.90 -0.37 -18.69
C ARG A 61 -15.38 -0.43 -18.41
N LEU A 62 -15.78 -0.37 -17.15
CA LEU A 62 -17.19 -0.38 -16.77
C LEU A 62 -17.92 0.84 -17.32
N HIS A 63 -17.32 2.03 -17.24
CA HIS A 63 -17.89 3.25 -17.81
C HIS A 63 -18.03 3.17 -19.34
N GLN A 64 -17.06 2.56 -20.05
CA GLN A 64 -17.15 2.35 -21.49
C GLN A 64 -18.37 1.49 -21.87
N GLU A 65 -18.66 0.46 -21.11
CA GLU A 65 -19.86 -0.38 -21.34
C GLU A 65 -21.16 0.39 -21.05
N LEU A 66 -21.19 1.19 -19.97
CA LEU A 66 -22.37 1.99 -19.60
C LEU A 66 -22.70 3.07 -20.64
N ARG A 67 -21.67 3.69 -21.22
CA ARG A 67 -21.81 4.85 -22.12
C ARG A 67 -22.71 4.60 -23.34
N TYR A 68 -22.80 3.36 -23.78
CA TYR A 68 -23.59 3.00 -24.98
C TYR A 68 -24.98 2.48 -24.63
N LEU A 69 -25.33 2.44 -23.33
CA LEU A 69 -26.62 1.90 -22.87
C LEU A 69 -27.54 3.00 -22.34
N PRO A 70 -28.86 2.87 -22.56
CA PRO A 70 -29.82 3.70 -21.83
C PRO A 70 -29.76 3.44 -20.33
N ASP A 71 -29.97 4.48 -19.51
CA ASP A 71 -29.92 4.39 -18.04
C ASP A 71 -30.80 3.29 -17.45
N SER A 72 -31.94 3.00 -18.11
CA SER A 72 -32.87 1.94 -17.72
C SER A 72 -32.26 0.51 -17.76
N LEU A 73 -31.18 0.31 -18.53
CA LEU A 73 -30.50 -0.96 -18.68
C LEU A 73 -29.23 -1.08 -17.81
N TRP A 74 -28.83 -0.01 -17.14
CA TRP A 74 -27.58 0.01 -16.36
C TRP A 74 -27.57 -1.06 -15.27
N THR A 75 -28.64 -1.18 -14.48
CA THR A 75 -28.70 -2.17 -13.39
C THR A 75 -28.49 -3.59 -13.88
N SER A 76 -29.18 -4.03 -14.92
CA SER A 76 -29.06 -5.39 -15.45
C SER A 76 -27.70 -5.68 -16.07
N MET A 77 -27.12 -4.67 -16.75
CA MET A 77 -25.79 -4.77 -17.33
C MET A 77 -24.73 -4.84 -16.23
N LEU A 78 -24.80 -3.97 -15.22
CA LEU A 78 -23.88 -3.93 -14.09
C LEU A 78 -23.88 -5.25 -13.32
N ASP A 79 -25.04 -5.82 -13.02
CA ASP A 79 -25.16 -7.12 -12.38
C ASP A 79 -24.52 -8.23 -13.21
N SER A 80 -24.78 -8.25 -14.52
CA SER A 80 -24.17 -9.23 -15.44
C SER A 80 -22.63 -9.05 -15.52
N TYR A 81 -22.15 -7.82 -15.61
CA TYR A 81 -20.73 -7.50 -15.72
C TYR A 81 -19.97 -7.89 -14.44
N ILE A 82 -20.50 -7.50 -13.28
CA ILE A 82 -19.89 -7.78 -11.97
C ILE A 82 -19.92 -9.29 -11.68
N SER A 83 -21.01 -9.99 -12.03
CA SER A 83 -21.12 -11.44 -11.82
C SER A 83 -20.07 -12.25 -12.61
N LYS A 84 -19.57 -11.73 -13.73
CA LYS A 84 -18.52 -12.32 -14.55
C LYS A 84 -17.11 -11.97 -14.06
N HIS A 85 -16.97 -11.01 -13.16
CA HIS A 85 -15.66 -10.61 -12.64
C HIS A 85 -14.99 -11.74 -11.85
N VAL A 86 -13.68 -11.89 -12.02
CA VAL A 86 -12.89 -12.95 -11.36
C VAL A 86 -12.93 -12.81 -9.83
N ASN A 87 -12.83 -11.57 -9.34
CA ASN A 87 -12.91 -11.31 -7.91
C ASN A 87 -14.37 -11.08 -7.48
N LYS A 88 -14.97 -12.09 -6.84
CA LYS A 88 -16.35 -12.05 -6.35
C LYS A 88 -16.57 -11.13 -5.14
N GLU A 89 -15.49 -10.68 -4.50
CA GLU A 89 -15.57 -9.75 -3.37
C GLU A 89 -15.56 -8.29 -3.83
N LEU A 90 -15.38 -8.03 -5.14
CA LEU A 90 -15.39 -6.68 -5.70
C LEU A 90 -16.80 -6.09 -5.58
N ARG A 91 -16.88 -4.95 -4.89
CA ARG A 91 -18.09 -4.13 -4.79
C ARG A 91 -17.98 -2.96 -5.73
N VAL A 92 -19.06 -2.66 -6.43
CA VAL A 92 -19.17 -1.51 -7.33
C VAL A 92 -20.35 -0.65 -6.91
N THR A 93 -20.14 0.66 -6.87
CA THR A 93 -21.18 1.66 -6.66
C THR A 93 -21.08 2.70 -7.76
N VAL A 94 -22.19 3.00 -8.43
CA VAL A 94 -22.29 4.11 -9.38
C VAL A 94 -23.12 5.21 -8.72
N VAL A 95 -22.62 6.42 -8.76
CA VAL A 95 -23.29 7.61 -8.20
C VAL A 95 -23.36 8.72 -9.24
N ASP A 96 -24.38 9.57 -9.13
CA ASP A 96 -24.44 10.79 -9.95
C ASP A 96 -23.40 11.84 -9.49
N LEU A 97 -23.28 12.95 -10.20
CA LEU A 97 -22.32 14.01 -9.85
C LEU A 97 -22.72 14.78 -8.57
N GLN A 98 -23.94 14.57 -8.07
CA GLN A 98 -24.46 15.10 -6.81
C GLN A 98 -24.24 14.13 -5.65
N GLY A 99 -23.73 12.91 -5.94
CA GLY A 99 -23.40 11.88 -4.96
C GLY A 99 -24.57 10.94 -4.61
N ASN A 100 -25.70 11.03 -5.30
CA ASN A 100 -26.82 10.10 -5.11
C ASN A 100 -26.48 8.76 -5.74
N VAL A 101 -26.80 7.67 -5.06
CA VAL A 101 -26.47 6.32 -5.52
C VAL A 101 -27.45 5.88 -6.58
N LEU A 102 -26.94 5.59 -7.79
CA LEU A 102 -27.67 5.04 -8.91
C LEU A 102 -27.67 3.51 -8.90
N PHE A 103 -26.57 2.92 -8.43
CA PHE A 103 -26.37 1.46 -8.34
C PHE A 103 -25.38 1.10 -7.23
N ASP A 104 -25.63 0.01 -6.52
CA ASP A 104 -24.68 -0.60 -5.58
C ASP A 104 -24.80 -2.13 -5.60
N SER A 105 -23.72 -2.81 -5.98
CA SER A 105 -23.67 -4.28 -6.12
C SER A 105 -23.84 -5.06 -4.81
N SER A 106 -23.75 -4.39 -3.65
CA SER A 106 -23.92 -5.04 -2.35
C SER A 106 -25.36 -5.03 -1.84
N GLN A 107 -26.26 -4.39 -2.57
CA GLN A 107 -27.66 -4.25 -2.17
C GLN A 107 -28.61 -4.73 -3.27
N ASN A 108 -29.41 -5.74 -2.94
CA ASN A 108 -30.53 -6.22 -3.77
C ASN A 108 -31.80 -5.46 -3.32
N GLY A 109 -32.00 -4.23 -3.79
CA GLY A 109 -33.28 -3.53 -3.54
C GLY A 109 -33.15 -2.09 -3.04
N SER A 110 -34.28 -1.37 -3.06
CA SER A 110 -34.47 0.05 -2.82
C SER A 110 -34.37 0.45 -1.34
N HIS A 111 -33.19 0.37 -0.74
CA HIS A 111 -32.93 1.17 0.44
C HIS A 111 -32.37 2.53 -0.01
N GLU A 112 -32.91 3.63 0.52
CA GLU A 112 -32.32 4.94 0.38
C GLU A 112 -30.87 4.86 0.89
N LEU A 113 -29.95 4.89 -0.07
CA LEU A 113 -28.51 4.93 0.25
C LEU A 113 -28.13 6.36 0.56
N ASP A 114 -27.35 6.55 1.61
CA ASP A 114 -26.80 7.86 1.96
C ASP A 114 -26.04 8.46 0.78
N ASN A 115 -26.09 9.78 0.65
CA ASN A 115 -25.36 10.49 -0.37
C ASN A 115 -23.84 10.32 -0.20
N HIS A 116 -23.15 9.93 -1.26
CA HIS A 116 -21.73 9.59 -1.25
C HIS A 116 -20.79 10.75 -1.56
N ILE A 117 -21.32 11.96 -1.82
CA ILE A 117 -20.50 13.11 -2.23
C ILE A 117 -19.39 13.45 -1.21
N LYS A 118 -19.65 13.26 0.08
CA LYS A 118 -18.70 13.58 1.17
C LYS A 118 -17.68 12.47 1.44
N ARG A 119 -17.73 11.36 0.72
CA ARG A 119 -16.79 10.24 0.93
C ARG A 119 -15.37 10.66 0.52
N PRO A 120 -14.32 10.34 1.32
CA PRO A 120 -12.94 10.82 1.06
C PRO A 120 -12.41 10.48 -0.34
N GLU A 121 -12.65 9.25 -0.81
CA GLU A 121 -12.26 8.81 -2.15
C GLU A 121 -12.99 9.60 -3.25
N VAL A 122 -14.27 9.90 -3.05
CA VAL A 122 -15.08 10.70 -3.99
C VAL A 122 -14.61 12.15 -4.01
N GLN A 123 -14.35 12.74 -2.84
CA GLN A 123 -13.84 14.11 -2.74
C GLN A 123 -12.46 14.27 -3.41
N LYS A 124 -11.58 13.27 -3.26
CA LYS A 124 -10.29 13.25 -3.96
C LYS A 124 -10.51 13.14 -5.47
N ALA A 125 -11.40 12.25 -5.91
CA ALA A 125 -11.73 12.04 -7.30
C ALA A 125 -12.33 13.29 -7.96
N LEU A 126 -13.21 14.01 -7.27
CA LEU A 126 -13.78 15.29 -7.78
C LEU A 126 -12.71 16.37 -8.01
N LYS A 127 -11.61 16.35 -7.22
CA LYS A 127 -10.51 17.33 -7.36
C LYS A 127 -9.49 16.93 -8.43
N ALA A 128 -9.18 15.65 -8.56
CA ALA A 128 -8.07 15.14 -9.37
C ALA A 128 -8.51 14.21 -10.51
N GLY A 129 -9.82 13.99 -10.70
CA GLY A 129 -10.38 13.02 -11.64
C GLY A 129 -10.45 11.61 -11.08
N LYS A 130 -9.52 11.26 -10.19
CA LYS A 130 -9.36 9.93 -9.56
C LYS A 130 -8.98 10.09 -8.09
N GLY A 131 -9.39 9.13 -7.24
CA GLY A 131 -9.05 9.16 -5.82
C GLY A 131 -9.31 7.85 -5.12
N TYR A 132 -8.54 7.56 -4.07
CA TYR A 132 -8.72 6.35 -3.28
C TYR A 132 -8.70 6.62 -1.79
N ASP A 133 -9.27 5.66 -1.02
CA ASP A 133 -9.14 5.55 0.42
C ASP A 133 -8.72 4.12 0.79
N LEU A 134 -7.54 4.00 1.39
CA LEU A 134 -6.91 2.72 1.65
C LEU A 134 -7.72 1.84 2.63
N ARG A 135 -8.38 2.46 3.62
CA ARG A 135 -8.93 1.72 4.76
C ARG A 135 -10.09 2.45 5.42
N ARG A 136 -11.28 2.27 4.88
CA ARG A 136 -12.49 2.89 5.42
C ARG A 136 -13.57 1.86 5.76
N ILE A 137 -14.25 2.06 6.89
CA ILE A 137 -15.39 1.24 7.28
C ILE A 137 -16.58 1.64 6.40
N SER A 138 -17.24 0.65 5.80
CA SER A 138 -18.48 0.83 5.06
C SER A 138 -19.65 0.95 6.05
N GLU A 139 -20.39 2.02 5.99
CA GLU A 139 -21.60 2.21 6.82
C GLU A 139 -22.70 1.20 6.46
N THR A 140 -22.73 0.75 5.20
CA THR A 140 -23.71 -0.21 4.70
C THR A 140 -23.44 -1.64 5.19
N THR A 141 -22.16 -2.07 5.20
CA THR A 141 -21.80 -3.47 5.48
C THR A 141 -21.08 -3.67 6.81
N GLY A 142 -20.67 -2.59 7.49
CA GLY A 142 -19.86 -2.63 8.72
C GLY A 142 -18.42 -3.15 8.52
N ARG A 143 -18.02 -3.49 7.30
CA ARG A 143 -16.68 -4.02 6.97
C ARG A 143 -15.75 -2.91 6.49
N THR A 144 -14.47 -3.13 6.67
CA THR A 144 -13.42 -2.23 6.13
C THR A 144 -13.12 -2.58 4.69
N TYR A 145 -12.98 -1.56 3.84
CA TYR A 145 -12.68 -1.69 2.41
C TYR A 145 -11.54 -0.75 2.00
N PHE A 146 -10.83 -1.15 0.94
CA PHE A 146 -10.09 -0.27 0.06
C PHE A 146 -11.07 0.25 -1.00
N TYR A 147 -11.14 1.56 -1.16
CA TYR A 147 -12.01 2.22 -2.15
C TYR A 147 -11.19 2.95 -3.19
N SER A 148 -11.59 2.82 -4.46
CA SER A 148 -11.09 3.63 -5.58
C SER A 148 -12.27 4.25 -6.31
N ALA A 149 -12.21 5.55 -6.61
CA ALA A 149 -13.25 6.30 -7.30
C ALA A 149 -12.68 7.02 -8.52
N THR A 150 -13.44 7.01 -9.60
CA THR A 150 -13.14 7.73 -10.85
C THR A 150 -14.34 8.57 -11.26
N VAL A 151 -14.10 9.85 -11.58
CA VAL A 151 -15.13 10.79 -12.02
C VAL A 151 -15.18 10.82 -13.55
N TYR A 152 -16.38 10.65 -14.09
CA TYR A 152 -16.70 10.81 -15.50
C TYR A 152 -17.61 12.01 -15.72
N LYS A 153 -17.98 12.29 -16.97
CA LYS A 153 -18.83 13.44 -17.33
C LYS A 153 -20.26 13.32 -16.82
N ASP A 154 -20.73 12.10 -16.68
CA ASP A 154 -22.10 11.68 -16.39
C ASP A 154 -22.29 11.04 -15.03
N CYS A 155 -21.25 10.42 -14.49
CA CYS A 155 -21.32 9.71 -13.22
C CYS A 155 -19.95 9.60 -12.53
N ILE A 156 -19.98 9.07 -11.31
CA ILE A 156 -18.78 8.66 -10.57
C ILE A 156 -18.89 7.15 -10.34
N ILE A 157 -17.89 6.39 -10.74
CA ILE A 157 -17.82 4.96 -10.48
C ILE A 157 -16.83 4.71 -9.34
N ARG A 158 -17.28 3.97 -8.36
CA ARG A 158 -16.49 3.60 -7.18
C ARG A 158 -16.42 2.09 -7.07
N SER A 159 -15.20 1.56 -7.13
CA SER A 159 -14.90 0.16 -6.85
C SER A 159 -14.35 0.00 -5.45
N ALA A 160 -14.64 -1.14 -4.81
CA ALA A 160 -14.14 -1.43 -3.47
C ALA A 160 -13.79 -2.91 -3.31
N LEU A 161 -12.69 -3.17 -2.59
CA LEU A 161 -12.27 -4.51 -2.18
C LEU A 161 -12.26 -4.58 -0.65
N PRO A 162 -12.77 -5.67 -0.03
CA PRO A 162 -12.72 -5.82 1.42
C PRO A 162 -11.26 -5.86 1.89
N TYR A 163 -10.97 -5.07 2.92
CA TYR A 163 -9.65 -5.02 3.55
C TYR A 163 -9.49 -6.20 4.50
N ASN A 164 -9.38 -7.40 3.92
CA ASN A 164 -9.22 -8.67 4.60
C ASN A 164 -7.75 -9.11 4.66
N VAL A 165 -7.48 -10.26 5.26
CA VAL A 165 -6.12 -10.82 5.41
C VAL A 165 -5.43 -11.01 4.05
N ASN A 166 -6.18 -11.44 3.04
CA ASN A 166 -5.64 -11.64 1.68
C ASN A 166 -5.17 -10.32 1.07
N LEU A 167 -5.99 -9.26 1.16
CA LEU A 167 -5.60 -7.94 0.67
C LEU A 167 -4.44 -7.36 1.47
N MET A 168 -4.45 -7.50 2.80
CA MET A 168 -3.34 -7.07 3.65
C MET A 168 -2.02 -7.76 3.26
N ASN A 169 -2.05 -9.07 3.03
CA ASN A 169 -0.86 -9.83 2.62
C ASN A 169 -0.37 -9.40 1.22
N ASN A 170 -1.28 -9.13 0.29
CA ASN A 170 -0.94 -8.66 -1.05
C ASN A 170 -0.31 -7.24 -1.02
N LEU A 171 -0.75 -6.38 -0.10
CA LEU A 171 -0.22 -5.04 0.10
C LEU A 171 1.02 -4.99 1.01
N ALA A 172 1.37 -6.10 1.67
CA ALA A 172 2.58 -6.19 2.48
C ALA A 172 3.83 -6.13 1.59
N ALA A 173 4.87 -5.49 2.10
CA ALA A 173 6.15 -5.46 1.40
C ALA A 173 6.77 -6.87 1.35
N ASP A 174 7.40 -7.19 0.21
CA ASP A 174 8.05 -8.48 0.00
C ASP A 174 9.39 -8.52 0.77
N PRO A 175 9.68 -9.54 1.60
CA PRO A 175 10.90 -9.59 2.39
C PRO A 175 12.17 -9.94 1.59
N HIS A 176 12.09 -10.26 0.30
CA HIS A 176 13.24 -10.71 -0.48
C HIS A 176 14.40 -9.70 -0.51
N TYR A 177 14.11 -8.40 -0.62
CA TYR A 177 15.15 -7.36 -0.62
C TYR A 177 15.87 -7.27 0.74
N ILE A 178 15.20 -7.62 1.86
CA ILE A 178 15.81 -7.66 3.19
C ILE A 178 16.90 -8.74 3.22
N TRP A 179 16.57 -9.96 2.80
CA TRP A 179 17.52 -11.06 2.74
C TRP A 179 18.70 -10.77 1.82
N PHE A 180 18.43 -10.19 0.64
CA PHE A 180 19.47 -9.76 -0.29
C PHE A 180 20.42 -8.74 0.37
N THR A 181 19.87 -7.71 1.02
CA THR A 181 20.67 -6.67 1.70
C THR A 181 21.50 -7.26 2.83
N VAL A 182 20.93 -8.19 3.63
CA VAL A 182 21.66 -8.87 4.72
C VAL A 182 22.82 -9.71 4.16
N ILE A 183 22.60 -10.50 3.12
CA ILE A 183 23.64 -11.34 2.50
C ILE A 183 24.77 -10.46 1.95
N VAL A 184 24.46 -9.42 1.22
CA VAL A 184 25.46 -8.49 0.68
C VAL A 184 26.23 -7.80 1.81
N SER A 185 25.53 -7.40 2.88
CA SER A 185 26.16 -6.79 4.05
C SER A 185 27.17 -7.73 4.73
N LEU A 186 26.80 -8.99 4.95
CA LEU A 186 27.70 -9.99 5.55
C LEU A 186 28.92 -10.26 4.67
N LEU A 187 28.73 -10.33 3.35
CA LEU A 187 29.83 -10.53 2.40
C LEU A 187 30.81 -9.37 2.43
N LEU A 188 30.31 -8.12 2.44
CA LEU A 188 31.16 -6.92 2.52
C LEU A 188 31.92 -6.85 3.85
N ILE A 189 31.28 -7.17 4.97
CA ILE A 189 31.93 -7.24 6.29
C ILE A 189 33.05 -8.28 6.28
N PHE A 190 32.80 -9.46 5.70
CA PHE A 190 33.81 -10.52 5.58
C PHE A 190 35.00 -10.11 4.75
N ILE A 191 34.79 -9.49 3.57
CA ILE A 191 35.87 -9.01 2.69
C ILE A 191 36.69 -7.94 3.43
N PHE A 192 36.02 -6.98 4.07
CA PHE A 192 36.69 -5.91 4.79
C PHE A 192 37.47 -6.42 5.99
N TYR A 193 36.96 -7.39 6.72
CA TYR A 193 37.67 -8.09 7.80
C TYR A 193 38.95 -8.76 7.30
N LYS A 194 38.88 -9.50 6.20
CA LYS A 194 40.05 -10.15 5.59
C LYS A 194 41.09 -9.17 5.14
N PHE A 195 40.66 -8.01 4.61
CA PHE A 195 41.59 -6.96 4.16
C PHE A 195 42.30 -6.26 5.35
N THR A 196 41.58 -6.05 6.46
CA THR A 196 42.11 -5.33 7.62
C THR A 196 42.95 -6.24 8.55
N SER A 197 42.73 -7.57 8.47
CA SER A 197 43.47 -8.53 9.31
C SER A 197 44.86 -8.96 8.74
N LYS A 198 45.19 -8.48 7.53
CA LYS A 198 46.55 -8.60 6.94
C LYS A 198 47.38 -7.38 7.32
#